data_c1db8042c26ba8c720b36380a31a95a2
#
_entry.id   c1db8042c26ba8c720b36380a31a95a2
#
_cell.length_a   1.000
_cell.length_b   1.000
_cell.length_c   1.000
_cell.angle_alpha   90.00
_cell.angle_beta   90.00
_cell.angle_gamma   90.00
#
_symmetry.space_group_name_H-M   'P 1'
#
loop_
_entity.id
_entity.type
_entity.pdbx_description
1 polymer ?
#
loop_
_entity_poly.entity_id
_entity_poly.type
_entity_poly.pdbx_seq_one_letter_code
_entity_poly.pdbx_strand_id
1 'polypeptide(L)'
;MMDDFNKVLMSSETFGGQPMNIRRAMKFQECLNLCGMMDMGFSGARYTWSNLREVTENIQERLDRSFCNASWRQMYPEASVKHMTRINSNNFPILVELESSTSLNLPQPFRFQPGWLAHPDFLMLYGRPGPMQNL
;
A
#
# COMPACT_ATOMS: atom_id res chain seq x y z
N MET A 1 10.31 -5.40 -2.25
CA MET A 1 9.71 -6.75 -2.11
C MET A 1 8.24 -6.66 -2.46
N MET A 2 7.75 -7.53 -3.31
CA MET A 2 6.35 -7.57 -3.75
C MET A 2 5.85 -9.01 -3.68
N ASP A 3 4.72 -9.25 -3.01
CA ASP A 3 4.18 -10.59 -2.81
C ASP A 3 2.71 -10.55 -2.33
N ASP A 4 2.04 -11.70 -2.39
CA ASP A 4 0.82 -12.00 -1.63
C ASP A 4 1.18 -12.36 -0.20
N PHE A 5 0.97 -11.44 0.72
CA PHE A 5 1.28 -11.65 2.14
C PHE A 5 0.16 -12.33 2.92
N ASN A 6 -1.01 -12.52 2.29
CA ASN A 6 -2.21 -13.07 2.93
C ASN A 6 -2.53 -12.37 4.26
N LYS A 7 -2.32 -11.06 4.32
CA LYS A 7 -2.49 -10.23 5.52
C LYS A 7 -3.13 -8.90 5.20
N VAL A 8 -4.19 -8.61 5.92
CA VAL A 8 -4.83 -7.29 5.99
C VAL A 8 -4.19 -6.53 7.15
N LEU A 9 -3.80 -5.27 6.92
CA LEU A 9 -3.18 -4.41 7.93
C LEU A 9 -4.17 -3.44 8.57
N MET A 10 -5.19 -3.03 7.82
CA MET A 10 -6.21 -2.07 8.26
C MET A 10 -7.61 -2.57 7.93
N SER A 11 -8.59 -2.23 8.76
CA SER A 11 -10.00 -2.57 8.52
C SER A 11 -10.53 -2.02 7.20
N SER A 12 -9.97 -0.93 6.69
CA SER A 12 -10.33 -0.36 5.38
C SER A 12 -9.87 -1.19 4.18
N GLU A 13 -9.05 -2.21 4.41
CA GLU A 13 -8.49 -3.09 3.37
C GLU A 13 -9.26 -4.39 3.20
N THR A 14 -10.39 -4.53 3.90
CA THR A 14 -11.31 -5.65 3.75
C THR A 14 -12.74 -5.15 3.53
N PHE A 15 -13.51 -5.90 2.78
CA PHE A 15 -14.94 -5.74 2.58
C PHE A 15 -15.61 -7.10 2.76
N GLY A 16 -16.66 -7.15 3.56
CA GLY A 16 -17.35 -8.41 3.90
C GLY A 16 -16.52 -9.35 4.79
N GLY A 17 -17.04 -10.55 5.01
CA GLY A 17 -16.36 -11.58 5.78
C GLY A 17 -16.28 -11.31 7.29
N GLN A 18 -15.29 -11.92 7.92
CA GLN A 18 -15.02 -11.79 9.36
C GLN A 18 -14.24 -10.51 9.65
N PRO A 19 -14.45 -9.89 10.83
CA PRO A 19 -13.66 -8.74 11.25
C PRO A 19 -12.15 -9.04 11.22
N MET A 20 -11.38 -8.03 10.86
CA MET A 20 -9.92 -8.13 10.81
C MET A 20 -9.33 -8.60 12.14
N ASN A 21 -8.39 -9.54 12.08
CA ASN A 21 -7.66 -9.99 13.26
C ASN A 21 -6.54 -9.00 13.62
N ILE A 22 -6.85 -8.09 14.55
CA ILE A 22 -5.95 -7.01 14.99
C ILE A 22 -4.59 -7.55 15.46
N ARG A 23 -4.55 -8.66 16.21
CA ARG A 23 -3.28 -9.22 16.70
C ARG A 23 -2.38 -9.69 15.56
N ARG A 24 -2.95 -10.27 14.50
CA ARG A 24 -2.18 -10.68 13.31
C ARG A 24 -1.67 -9.47 12.54
N ALA A 25 -2.49 -8.45 12.39
CA ALA A 25 -2.11 -7.21 11.73
C ALA A 25 -0.96 -6.51 12.48
N MET A 26 -1.06 -6.38 13.81
CA MET A 26 -0.01 -5.79 14.65
C MET A 26 1.33 -6.56 14.54
N LYS A 27 1.29 -7.89 14.63
CA LYS A 27 2.50 -8.72 14.50
C LYS A 27 3.16 -8.56 13.12
N PHE A 28 2.35 -8.45 12.07
CA PHE A 28 2.87 -8.25 10.73
C PHE A 28 3.48 -6.86 10.59
N GLN A 29 2.82 -5.82 11.12
CA GLN A 29 3.38 -4.47 11.14
C GLN A 29 4.68 -4.38 11.94
N GLU A 30 4.76 -5.05 13.08
CA GLU A 30 5.98 -5.13 13.87
C GLU A 30 7.12 -5.81 13.10
N CYS A 31 6.84 -6.90 12.40
CA CYS A 31 7.81 -7.57 11.55
C CYS A 31 8.33 -6.65 10.44
N LEU A 32 7.45 -5.89 9.77
CA LEU A 32 7.83 -4.91 8.75
C LEU A 32 8.74 -3.82 9.34
N ASN A 33 8.39 -3.31 10.51
CA ASN A 33 9.18 -2.29 11.20
C ASN A 33 10.58 -2.81 11.56
N LEU A 34 10.68 -4.03 12.10
CA LEU A 34 11.96 -4.68 12.42
C LEU A 34 12.82 -4.91 11.18
N CYS A 35 12.19 -5.18 10.03
CA CYS A 35 12.89 -5.35 8.76
C CYS A 35 13.21 -4.00 8.06
N GLY A 36 12.83 -2.87 8.63
CA GLY A 36 12.98 -1.56 8.00
C GLY A 36 12.20 -1.42 6.69
N MET A 37 11.04 -2.08 6.59
CA MET A 37 10.20 -2.10 5.38
C MET A 37 8.98 -1.22 5.55
N MET A 38 8.65 -0.45 4.52
CA MET A 38 7.48 0.41 4.46
C MET A 38 6.60 0.06 3.26
N ASP A 39 5.27 0.11 3.44
CA ASP A 39 4.31 -0.07 2.35
C ASP A 39 4.43 1.09 1.36
N MET A 40 4.58 0.77 0.09
CA MET A 40 4.68 1.78 -0.99
C MET A 40 3.35 2.47 -1.29
N GLY A 41 2.25 2.01 -0.69
CA GLY A 41 0.92 2.44 -1.07
C GLY A 41 0.50 1.87 -2.42
N PHE A 42 -0.56 2.41 -3.00
CA PHE A 42 -1.06 1.99 -4.31
C PHE A 42 -1.98 3.04 -4.94
N SER A 43 -2.17 2.91 -6.24
CA SER A 43 -3.26 3.55 -7.00
C SER A 43 -4.13 2.47 -7.68
N GLY A 44 -5.33 2.83 -8.14
CA GLY A 44 -6.23 1.90 -8.81
C GLY A 44 -7.19 1.17 -7.85
N ALA A 45 -7.48 -0.10 -8.10
CA ALA A 45 -8.44 -0.89 -7.34
C ALA A 45 -8.06 -0.99 -5.86
N ARG A 46 -9.05 -0.88 -4.97
CA ARG A 46 -8.82 -0.90 -3.51
C ARG A 46 -8.35 -2.25 -3.00
N TYR A 47 -8.87 -3.32 -3.57
CA TYR A 47 -8.62 -4.70 -3.17
C TYR A 47 -7.82 -5.41 -4.24
N THR A 48 -7.04 -6.39 -3.84
CA THR A 48 -6.23 -7.22 -4.74
C THR A 48 -6.76 -8.63 -4.88
N TRP A 49 -7.73 -9.00 -4.07
CA TRP A 49 -8.37 -10.32 -4.09
C TRP A 49 -9.88 -10.23 -3.85
N SER A 50 -10.63 -11.16 -4.43
CA SER A 50 -12.07 -11.34 -4.19
C SER A 50 -12.44 -12.82 -4.26
N ASN A 51 -13.39 -13.25 -3.40
CA ASN A 51 -13.90 -14.62 -3.45
C ASN A 51 -14.90 -14.85 -4.60
N LEU A 52 -15.22 -13.81 -5.38
CA LEU A 52 -16.13 -13.85 -6.55
C LEU A 52 -17.56 -14.34 -6.26
N ARG A 53 -18.01 -14.29 -5.01
CA ARG A 53 -19.38 -14.66 -4.66
C ARG A 53 -20.35 -13.50 -4.90
N GLU A 54 -21.64 -13.78 -4.81
CA GLU A 54 -22.69 -12.77 -4.91
C GLU A 54 -22.55 -11.70 -3.82
N VAL A 55 -23.22 -10.56 -4.04
CA VAL A 55 -23.05 -9.34 -3.23
C VAL A 55 -23.16 -9.59 -1.72
N THR A 56 -24.06 -10.49 -1.29
CA THR A 56 -24.30 -10.81 0.13
C THR A 56 -23.19 -11.63 0.78
N GLU A 57 -22.43 -12.37 -0.01
CA GLU A 57 -21.31 -13.24 0.43
C GLU A 57 -19.97 -12.79 -0.13
N ASN A 58 -19.93 -11.63 -0.76
CA ASN A 58 -18.72 -11.10 -1.38
C ASN A 58 -17.71 -10.69 -0.29
N ILE A 59 -16.51 -11.21 -0.42
CA ILE A 59 -15.36 -10.84 0.40
C ILE A 59 -14.29 -10.31 -0.54
N GLN A 60 -13.76 -9.13 -0.24
CA GLN A 60 -12.64 -8.53 -0.97
C GLN A 60 -11.58 -8.07 0.02
N GLU A 61 -10.32 -8.32 -0.29
CA GLU A 61 -9.20 -8.00 0.59
C GLU A 61 -8.00 -7.47 -0.22
N ARG A 62 -7.22 -6.61 0.42
CA ARG A 62 -5.91 -6.20 -0.08
C ARG A 62 -4.85 -7.12 0.53
N LEU A 63 -4.48 -8.17 -0.19
CA LEU A 63 -3.53 -9.19 0.26
C LEU A 63 -2.14 -8.99 -0.38
N ASP A 64 -2.13 -8.56 -1.65
CA ASP A 64 -0.91 -8.29 -2.40
C ASP A 64 -0.38 -6.89 -2.09
N ARG A 65 0.91 -6.78 -1.84
CA ARG A 65 1.56 -5.52 -1.44
C ARG A 65 2.96 -5.39 -2.01
N SER A 66 3.40 -4.16 -2.08
CA SER A 66 4.78 -3.82 -2.38
C SER A 66 5.39 -3.05 -1.21
N PHE A 67 6.51 -3.55 -0.71
CA PHE A 67 7.27 -2.91 0.35
C PHE A 67 8.66 -2.52 -0.15
N CYS A 68 9.16 -1.41 0.34
CA CYS A 68 10.54 -0.98 0.10
C CYS A 68 11.21 -0.58 1.41
N ASN A 69 12.54 -0.60 1.43
CA ASN A 69 13.32 0.03 2.49
C ASN A 69 13.73 1.45 2.09
N ALA A 70 14.32 2.19 3.03
CA ALA A 70 14.73 3.58 2.82
C ALA A 70 15.71 3.74 1.65
N SER A 71 16.72 2.87 1.56
CA SER A 71 17.74 2.93 0.51
C SER A 71 17.14 2.72 -0.89
N TRP A 72 16.22 1.77 -1.02
CA TRP A 72 15.53 1.54 -2.28
C TRP A 72 14.64 2.73 -2.66
N ARG A 73 13.95 3.32 -1.69
CA ARG A 73 13.10 4.49 -1.92
C ARG A 73 13.90 5.72 -2.36
N GLN A 74 15.11 5.89 -1.82
CA GLN A 74 16.04 6.95 -2.28
C GLN A 74 16.50 6.72 -3.72
N MET A 75 16.74 5.47 -4.11
CA MET A 75 17.16 5.10 -5.46
C MET A 75 16.06 5.31 -6.49
N TYR A 76 14.79 5.08 -6.11
CA TYR A 76 13.62 5.18 -6.96
C TYR A 76 12.54 6.07 -6.31
N PRO A 77 12.76 7.39 -6.24
CA PRO A 77 11.85 8.32 -5.56
C PRO A 77 10.47 8.39 -6.22
N GLU A 78 10.41 8.24 -7.55
CA GLU A 78 9.17 8.30 -8.34
C GLU A 78 8.42 6.95 -8.42
N ALA A 79 8.98 5.90 -7.84
CA ALA A 79 8.39 4.57 -7.93
C ALA A 79 6.98 4.55 -7.33
N SER A 80 6.06 3.94 -8.05
CA SER A 80 4.65 3.82 -7.68
C SER A 80 4.12 2.40 -7.86
N VAL A 81 3.04 2.09 -7.16
CA VAL A 81 2.35 0.80 -7.24
C VAL A 81 0.95 1.03 -7.79
N LYS A 82 0.56 0.23 -8.76
CA LYS A 82 -0.76 0.28 -9.40
C LYS A 82 -1.43 -1.07 -9.32
N HIS A 83 -2.63 -1.11 -8.74
CA HIS A 83 -3.49 -2.27 -8.83
C HIS A 83 -4.21 -2.24 -10.17
N MET A 84 -3.95 -3.25 -10.99
CA MET A 84 -4.52 -3.38 -12.33
C MET A 84 -5.93 -3.98 -12.25
N THR A 85 -6.69 -3.84 -13.34
CA THR A 85 -7.98 -4.52 -13.45
C THR A 85 -7.75 -6.03 -13.60
N ARG A 86 -8.51 -6.83 -12.86
CA ARG A 86 -8.47 -8.30 -13.01
C ARG A 86 -9.14 -8.74 -14.30
N ILE A 87 -8.62 -9.82 -14.89
CA ILE A 87 -9.19 -10.47 -16.06
C ILE A 87 -9.27 -11.97 -15.75
N ASN A 88 -10.48 -12.53 -15.69
CA ASN A 88 -10.73 -13.95 -15.46
C ASN A 88 -9.98 -14.58 -14.27
N SER A 89 -9.79 -13.82 -13.19
CA SER A 89 -9.07 -14.24 -11.99
C SER A 89 -9.75 -13.68 -10.74
N ASN A 90 -9.56 -14.33 -9.59
CA ASN A 90 -9.91 -13.79 -8.29
C ASN A 90 -8.85 -12.81 -7.74
N ASN A 91 -7.66 -12.75 -8.36
CA ASN A 91 -6.60 -11.81 -8.02
C ASN A 91 -6.55 -10.64 -9.02
N PHE A 92 -6.17 -9.48 -8.50
CA PHE A 92 -5.86 -8.28 -9.27
C PHE A 92 -4.35 -8.18 -9.40
N PRO A 93 -3.79 -8.13 -10.62
CA PRO A 93 -2.36 -7.94 -10.78
C PRO A 93 -1.91 -6.60 -10.17
N ILE A 94 -0.73 -6.58 -9.57
CA ILE A 94 -0.08 -5.35 -9.13
C ILE A 94 1.14 -5.07 -9.99
N LEU A 95 1.30 -3.81 -10.37
CA LEU A 95 2.41 -3.32 -11.18
C LEU A 95 3.23 -2.33 -10.35
N VAL A 96 4.55 -2.52 -10.32
CA VAL A 96 5.47 -1.53 -9.76
C VAL A 96 6.14 -0.81 -10.93
N GLU A 97 5.89 0.48 -11.03
CA GLU A 97 6.54 1.37 -12.00
C GLU A 97 7.67 2.09 -11.29
N LEU A 98 8.91 2.01 -11.80
CA LEU A 98 10.08 2.61 -11.17
C LEU A 98 10.23 4.09 -11.52
N GLU A 99 9.77 4.47 -12.72
CA GLU A 99 9.79 5.83 -13.22
C GLU A 99 8.37 6.24 -13.65
N SER A 100 8.01 7.49 -13.42
CA SER A 100 6.75 8.02 -13.95
C SER A 100 6.84 8.12 -15.47
N SER A 101 6.11 7.28 -16.19
CA SER A 101 6.04 7.31 -17.65
C SER A 101 5.25 8.50 -18.21
N THR A 102 4.72 9.35 -17.35
CA THR A 102 3.96 10.54 -17.74
C THR A 102 4.75 11.79 -17.48
N SER A 103 5.36 12.33 -18.54
CA SER A 103 5.88 13.71 -18.61
C SER A 103 4.75 14.77 -18.59
N LEU A 104 3.55 14.43 -18.20
CA LEU A 104 2.48 15.36 -17.93
C LEU A 104 2.59 15.74 -16.45
N ASN A 105 2.99 16.99 -16.19
CA ASN A 105 3.01 17.64 -14.88
C ASN A 105 1.59 17.77 -14.27
N LEU A 106 0.85 16.70 -14.22
CA LEU A 106 -0.38 16.65 -13.45
C LEU A 106 0.01 16.39 -12.00
N PRO A 107 -0.42 17.23 -11.03
CA PRO A 107 -0.17 16.98 -9.63
C PRO A 107 -0.80 15.64 -9.27
N GLN A 108 0.05 14.63 -9.09
CA GLN A 108 -0.41 13.35 -8.60
C GLN A 108 -0.84 13.53 -7.14
N PRO A 109 -2.05 13.12 -6.76
CA PRO A 109 -2.45 13.22 -5.38
C PRO A 109 -1.53 12.33 -4.54
N PHE A 110 -0.66 12.96 -3.77
CA PHE A 110 0.17 12.27 -2.79
C PHE A 110 -0.74 11.61 -1.76
N ARG A 111 -0.81 10.28 -1.77
CA ARG A 111 -1.57 9.53 -0.78
C ARG A 111 -0.69 9.24 0.42
N PHE A 112 -0.74 10.14 1.38
CA PHE A 112 -0.08 9.97 2.66
C PHE A 112 -0.73 8.81 3.43
N GLN A 113 0.09 7.85 3.87
CA GLN A 113 -0.37 6.82 4.79
C GLN A 113 0.07 7.17 6.21
N PRO A 114 -0.86 7.28 7.17
CA PRO A 114 -0.52 7.66 8.54
C PRO A 114 0.56 6.79 9.19
N GLY A 115 0.67 5.51 8.79
CA GLY A 115 1.71 4.60 9.24
C GLY A 115 3.13 5.03 8.87
N TRP A 116 3.30 5.88 7.87
CA TRP A 116 4.63 6.39 7.50
C TRP A 116 5.22 7.30 8.56
N LEU A 117 4.39 8.04 9.31
CA LEU A 117 4.83 8.89 10.42
C LEU A 117 5.48 8.09 11.55
N ALA A 118 5.06 6.85 11.73
CA ALA A 118 5.59 5.96 12.75
C ALA A 118 6.91 5.28 12.34
N HIS A 119 7.29 5.38 11.04
CA HIS A 119 8.51 4.76 10.56
C HIS A 119 9.72 5.64 10.93
N PRO A 120 10.77 5.11 11.61
CA PRO A 120 11.90 5.92 12.08
C PRO A 120 12.62 6.67 10.96
N ASP A 121 12.67 6.11 9.74
CA ASP A 121 13.36 6.70 8.60
C ASP A 121 12.48 7.68 7.80
N PHE A 122 11.21 7.86 8.16
CA PHE A 122 10.31 8.73 7.40
C PHE A 122 10.81 10.18 7.33
N LEU A 123 11.26 10.73 8.46
CA LEU A 123 11.79 12.09 8.55
C LEU A 123 13.10 12.26 7.78
N MET A 124 13.87 11.19 7.61
CA MET A 124 15.10 11.16 6.84
C MET A 124 14.84 11.26 5.34
N LEU A 125 13.75 10.62 4.86
CA LEU A 125 13.38 10.59 3.44
C LEU A 125 12.68 11.87 2.95
N TYR A 126 11.87 12.50 3.79
CA TYR A 126 11.00 13.60 3.39
C TYR A 126 11.34 14.95 4.05
N GLY A 127 12.33 14.97 4.93
CA GLY A 127 12.69 16.16 5.70
C GLY A 127 11.65 16.49 6.79
N ARG A 128 11.93 17.50 7.61
CA ARG A 128 10.93 18.02 8.56
C ARG A 128 9.81 18.66 7.74
N PRO A 129 8.53 18.39 8.05
CA PRO A 129 7.44 19.13 7.44
C PRO A 129 7.66 20.60 7.73
N GLY A 130 7.73 21.41 6.68
CA GLY A 130 7.74 22.86 6.81
C GLY A 130 6.49 23.32 7.56
N PRO A 131 6.48 24.54 8.15
CA PRO A 131 5.31 25.06 8.83
C PRO A 131 4.12 25.03 7.88
N MET A 132 3.02 24.41 8.34
CA MET A 132 1.76 24.45 7.61
C MET A 132 1.38 25.91 7.39
N GLN A 133 1.41 26.35 6.14
CA GLN A 133 0.78 27.61 5.78
C GLN A 133 -0.72 27.34 5.80
N ASN A 134 -1.41 27.95 6.78
CA ASN A 134 -2.86 27.98 6.83
C ASN A 134 -3.38 28.65 5.55
N LEU A 135 -4.13 27.89 4.75
CA LEU A 135 -5.03 28.41 3.72
C LEU A 135 -6.42 28.54 4.32
#